data_5c614211e87e52836de28c761c99cc42
#
_entry.id   5c614211e87e52836de28c761c99cc42
#
_cell.length_a   1.000
_cell.length_b   1.000
_cell.length_c   1.000
_cell.angle_alpha   90.00
_cell.angle_beta   90.00
_cell.angle_gamma   90.00
#
_symmetry.space_group_name_H-M   'P 1'
#
loop_
_entity.id
_entity.type
_entity.pdbx_description
1 polymer ?
#
loop_
_entity_poly.entity_id
_entity_poly.type
_entity_poly.pdbx_seq_one_letter_code
_entity_poly.pdbx_strand_id
1 'polypeptide(L)'
;MKILKKVATGIVIVYVLLVVAFESLLGYNQPEFEGTVVLTTTNDNGDFFDRVLAGLVTNDTLYVRVNHWPRAWYYRVLENPNVQVTLDGETKNYLAIEVTGDEYDTVQRDHDAGLAFRIMTGFPPRHIVRFDPL
;
A
#
# COMPACT_ATOMS: atom_id res chain seq x y z
N MET A 1 -28.28 -16.89 24.55
CA MET A 1 -27.39 -15.68 24.71
C MET A 1 -25.92 -16.05 24.85
N LYS A 2 -25.54 -16.96 25.78
CA LYS A 2 -24.12 -17.37 25.94
C LYS A 2 -23.54 -18.09 24.69
N ILE A 3 -24.34 -18.95 24.04
CA ILE A 3 -23.93 -19.67 22.81
C ILE A 3 -23.74 -18.68 21.64
N LEU A 4 -24.67 -17.75 21.47
CA LEU A 4 -24.60 -16.74 20.40
C LEU A 4 -23.33 -15.88 20.54
N LYS A 5 -22.98 -15.46 21.77
CA LYS A 5 -21.74 -14.74 22.03
C LYS A 5 -20.48 -15.54 21.64
N LYS A 6 -20.46 -16.84 22.00
CA LYS A 6 -19.33 -17.73 21.65
C LYS A 6 -19.20 -17.91 20.14
N VAL A 7 -20.32 -18.08 19.44
CA VAL A 7 -20.34 -18.19 17.96
C VAL A 7 -19.85 -16.90 17.33
N ALA A 8 -20.37 -15.74 17.77
CA ALA A 8 -19.92 -14.43 17.26
C ALA A 8 -18.42 -14.21 17.49
N THR A 9 -17.93 -14.53 18.70
CA THR A 9 -16.50 -14.44 18.99
C THR A 9 -15.67 -15.36 18.09
N GLY A 10 -16.12 -16.58 17.85
CA GLY A 10 -15.47 -17.53 16.96
C GLY A 10 -15.37 -16.99 15.52
N ILE A 11 -16.45 -16.41 15.00
CA ILE A 11 -16.48 -15.79 13.66
C ILE A 11 -15.46 -14.64 13.56
N VAL A 12 -15.41 -13.77 14.56
CA VAL A 12 -14.46 -12.65 14.60
C VAL A 12 -13.01 -13.16 14.59
N ILE A 13 -12.70 -14.17 15.41
CA ILE A 13 -11.36 -14.76 15.47
C ILE A 13 -10.97 -15.34 14.09
N VAL A 14 -11.84 -16.12 13.47
CA VAL A 14 -11.59 -16.68 12.12
C VAL A 14 -11.36 -15.58 11.10
N TYR A 15 -12.18 -14.53 11.12
CA TYR A 15 -12.01 -13.39 10.22
C TYR A 15 -10.65 -12.69 10.41
N VAL A 16 -10.25 -12.41 11.65
CA VAL A 16 -8.94 -11.80 11.95
C VAL A 16 -7.80 -12.68 11.46
N LEU A 17 -7.88 -13.99 11.67
CA LEU A 17 -6.86 -14.93 11.19
C LEU A 17 -6.77 -14.94 9.66
N LEU A 18 -7.89 -14.87 8.95
CA LEU A 18 -7.91 -14.79 7.48
C LEU A 18 -7.27 -13.48 6.98
N VAL A 19 -7.58 -12.35 7.62
CA VAL A 19 -6.96 -11.07 7.28
C VAL A 19 -5.45 -11.11 7.51
N VAL A 20 -5.00 -11.61 8.65
CA VAL A 20 -3.56 -11.73 8.97
C VAL A 20 -2.85 -12.64 7.97
N ALA A 21 -3.46 -13.77 7.62
CA ALA A 21 -2.88 -14.70 6.63
C ALA A 21 -2.77 -14.05 5.25
N PHE A 22 -3.82 -13.37 4.78
CA PHE A 22 -3.84 -12.70 3.48
C PHE A 22 -2.81 -11.56 3.41
N GLU A 23 -2.78 -10.68 4.41
CA GLU A 23 -1.81 -9.59 4.51
C GLU A 23 -0.36 -10.11 4.58
N SER A 24 -0.12 -11.17 5.36
CA SER A 24 1.21 -11.77 5.48
C SER A 24 1.68 -12.39 4.17
N LEU A 25 0.77 -13.07 3.45
CA LEU A 25 1.07 -13.69 2.16
C LEU A 25 1.48 -12.65 1.12
N LEU A 26 0.72 -11.57 0.98
CA LEU A 26 1.05 -10.46 0.09
C LEU A 26 2.32 -9.72 0.52
N GLY A 27 2.52 -9.56 1.83
CA GLY A 27 3.72 -8.94 2.38
C GLY A 27 5.00 -9.73 2.08
N TYR A 28 4.92 -11.06 2.11
CA TYR A 28 6.07 -11.94 1.87
C TYR A 28 6.36 -12.13 0.38
N ASN A 29 5.36 -12.43 -0.42
CA ASN A 29 5.56 -12.82 -1.82
C ASN A 29 5.89 -11.65 -2.75
N GLN A 30 5.45 -10.44 -2.45
CA GLN A 30 5.66 -9.24 -3.28
C GLN A 30 5.49 -9.54 -4.79
N PRO A 31 4.30 -9.95 -5.25
CA PRO A 31 4.14 -10.40 -6.62
C PRO A 31 4.40 -9.26 -7.61
N GLU A 32 5.17 -9.55 -8.66
CA GLU A 32 5.41 -8.65 -9.78
C GLU A 32 4.46 -8.98 -10.93
N PHE A 33 3.83 -7.96 -11.48
CA PHE A 33 2.96 -8.04 -12.65
C PHE A 33 3.03 -6.74 -13.44
N GLU A 34 2.41 -6.70 -14.60
CA GLU A 34 2.36 -5.48 -15.41
C GLU A 34 1.81 -4.29 -14.58
N GLY A 35 2.54 -3.18 -14.60
CA GLY A 35 2.20 -1.98 -13.81
C GLY A 35 2.76 -1.93 -12.39
N THR A 36 3.55 -2.93 -11.96
CA THR A 36 4.27 -2.83 -10.69
C THR A 36 5.52 -1.95 -10.82
N VAL A 37 5.86 -1.30 -9.71
CA VAL A 37 7.09 -0.51 -9.57
C VAL A 37 7.89 -1.02 -8.37
N VAL A 38 9.20 -0.83 -8.41
CA VAL A 38 10.05 -1.03 -7.23
C VAL A 38 10.32 0.32 -6.59
N LEU A 39 9.79 0.51 -5.38
CA LEU A 39 10.07 1.67 -4.56
C LEU A 39 11.28 1.40 -3.68
N THR A 40 12.31 2.22 -3.80
CA THR A 40 13.51 2.18 -2.95
C THR A 40 13.44 3.34 -1.95
N THR A 41 13.38 3.01 -0.69
CA THR A 41 13.36 3.95 0.45
C THR A 41 14.65 3.88 1.24
N THR A 42 14.96 4.93 1.97
CA THR A 42 16.18 5.02 2.79
C THR A 42 15.81 5.32 4.24
N ASN A 43 16.48 4.69 5.19
CA ASN A 43 16.34 5.02 6.60
C ASN A 43 17.38 6.08 7.04
N ASP A 44 17.35 6.47 8.32
CA ASP A 44 18.26 7.46 8.90
C ASP A 44 19.73 7.02 8.89
N ASN A 45 19.99 5.71 8.81
CA ASN A 45 21.35 5.16 8.74
C ASN A 45 21.91 5.12 7.30
N GLY A 46 21.10 5.46 6.29
CA GLY A 46 21.47 5.41 4.89
C GLY A 46 21.29 4.03 4.24
N ASP A 47 20.62 3.09 4.92
CA ASP A 47 20.33 1.78 4.35
C ASP A 47 19.17 1.88 3.35
N PHE A 48 19.26 1.12 2.25
CA PHE A 48 18.24 1.06 1.20
C PHE A 48 17.31 -0.14 1.38
N PHE A 49 16.03 0.07 1.09
CA PHE A 49 15.00 -0.96 1.18
C PHE A 49 14.10 -0.91 -0.05
N ASP A 50 14.03 -2.02 -0.76
CA ASP A 50 13.20 -2.17 -1.94
C ASP A 50 11.85 -2.80 -1.61
N ARG A 51 10.81 -2.30 -2.26
CA ARG A 51 9.46 -2.84 -2.15
C ARG A 51 8.75 -2.82 -3.49
N VAL A 52 8.20 -3.97 -3.90
CA VAL A 52 7.33 -4.06 -5.08
C VAL A 52 5.93 -3.57 -4.73
N LEU A 53 5.44 -2.60 -5.48
CA LEU A 53 4.12 -1.99 -5.28
C LEU A 53 3.38 -1.88 -6.62
N ALA A 54 2.06 -1.88 -6.57
CA ALA A 54 1.26 -1.54 -7.74
C ALA A 54 1.37 -0.04 -8.03
N GLY A 55 1.88 0.31 -9.20
CA GLY A 55 1.90 1.67 -9.71
C GLY A 55 0.53 2.07 -10.25
N LEU A 56 0.09 3.28 -9.95
CA LEU A 56 -1.15 3.85 -10.44
C LEU A 56 -0.83 5.13 -11.20
N VAL A 57 -1.41 5.30 -12.38
CA VAL A 57 -1.23 6.53 -13.18
C VAL A 57 -2.57 7.24 -13.35
N THR A 58 -2.61 8.49 -12.92
CA THR A 58 -3.74 9.40 -13.12
C THR A 58 -3.19 10.75 -13.58
N ASN A 59 -3.70 11.30 -14.67
CA ASN A 59 -3.23 12.58 -15.24
C ASN A 59 -1.71 12.65 -15.43
N ASP A 60 -1.12 11.60 -16.00
CA ASP A 60 0.34 11.44 -16.25
C ASP A 60 1.21 11.50 -14.98
N THR A 61 0.62 11.32 -13.82
CA THR A 61 1.30 11.31 -12.54
C THR A 61 1.29 9.91 -11.92
N LEU A 62 2.43 9.49 -11.38
CA LEU A 62 2.59 8.18 -10.74
C LEU A 62 2.22 8.26 -9.26
N TYR A 63 1.41 7.30 -8.83
CA TYR A 63 1.00 7.13 -7.44
C TYR A 63 1.19 5.68 -7.01
N VAL A 64 1.25 5.47 -5.70
CA VAL A 64 1.05 4.17 -5.05
C VAL A 64 0.06 4.31 -3.91
N ARG A 65 -0.67 3.23 -3.64
CA ARG A 65 -1.64 3.21 -2.54
C ARG A 65 -1.16 2.36 -1.36
N VAL A 66 -1.49 2.82 -0.17
CA VAL A 66 -1.50 2.02 1.05
C VAL A 66 -2.92 1.49 1.24
N ASN A 67 -3.25 0.37 0.61
CA ASN A 67 -4.54 -0.32 0.73
C ASN A 67 -4.52 -1.48 1.72
N HIS A 68 -3.34 -1.84 2.17
CA HIS A 68 -3.07 -2.83 3.21
C HIS A 68 -2.84 -2.13 4.54
N TRP A 69 -2.74 -2.90 5.60
CA TRP A 69 -2.22 -2.37 6.86
C TRP A 69 -0.84 -1.77 6.63
N PRO A 70 -0.57 -0.56 7.15
CA PRO A 70 0.64 0.19 6.81
C PRO A 70 1.91 -0.63 6.98
N ARG A 71 2.77 -0.61 5.97
CA ARG A 71 4.05 -1.32 5.91
C ARG A 71 5.21 -0.40 6.28
N ALA A 72 6.35 -0.97 6.57
CA ALA A 72 7.54 -0.20 6.92
C ALA A 72 7.96 0.82 5.85
N TRP A 73 7.77 0.52 4.56
CA TRP A 73 8.07 1.45 3.47
C TRP A 73 7.29 2.76 3.57
N TYR A 74 6.02 2.69 3.97
CA TYR A 74 5.18 3.87 4.10
C TYR A 74 5.73 4.83 5.17
N TYR A 75 6.11 4.30 6.32
CA TYR A 75 6.71 5.10 7.39
C TYR A 75 8.07 5.67 7.00
N ARG A 76 8.90 4.91 6.28
CA ARG A 76 10.18 5.43 5.76
C ARG A 76 9.97 6.58 4.78
N VAL A 77 8.96 6.51 3.93
CA VAL A 77 8.60 7.60 3.01
C VAL A 77 8.19 8.87 3.75
N LEU A 78 7.44 8.74 4.86
CA LEU A 78 7.05 9.90 5.68
C LEU A 78 8.26 10.54 6.38
N GLU A 79 9.22 9.74 6.81
CA GLU A 79 10.45 10.22 7.47
C GLU A 79 11.46 10.79 6.46
N ASN A 80 11.63 10.12 5.33
CA ASN A 80 12.50 10.55 4.24
C ASN A 80 11.78 10.47 2.90
N PRO A 81 11.24 11.58 2.39
CA PRO A 81 10.46 11.61 1.15
C PRO A 81 11.30 11.51 -0.13
N ASN A 82 12.62 11.59 -0.04
CA ASN A 82 13.50 11.38 -1.19
C ASN A 82 13.63 9.87 -1.46
N VAL A 83 13.06 9.43 -2.58
CA VAL A 83 12.96 8.02 -2.94
C VAL A 83 13.45 7.77 -4.36
N GLN A 84 13.70 6.50 -4.67
CA GLN A 84 13.90 6.06 -6.05
C GLN A 84 12.73 5.15 -6.46
N VAL A 85 12.31 5.25 -7.69
CA VAL A 85 11.31 4.37 -8.28
C VAL A 85 11.88 3.75 -9.54
N THR A 86 11.82 2.43 -9.61
CA THR A 86 12.20 1.66 -10.80
C THR A 86 10.93 1.19 -11.50
N LEU A 87 10.77 1.60 -12.74
CA LEU A 87 9.68 1.22 -13.63
C LEU A 87 10.29 0.77 -14.96
N ASP A 88 9.90 -0.39 -15.46
CA ASP A 88 10.37 -0.95 -16.74
C ASP A 88 11.91 -0.99 -16.84
N GLY A 89 12.60 -1.25 -15.74
CA GLY A 89 14.05 -1.32 -15.65
C GLY A 89 14.76 0.03 -15.56
N GLU A 90 14.03 1.14 -15.61
CA GLU A 90 14.57 2.49 -15.46
C GLU A 90 14.34 3.03 -14.05
N THR A 91 15.42 3.41 -13.37
CA THR A 91 15.37 3.98 -12.01
C THR A 91 15.53 5.50 -12.06
N LYS A 92 14.60 6.20 -11.43
CA LYS A 92 14.60 7.66 -11.31
C LYS A 92 14.39 8.11 -9.87
N ASN A 93 14.85 9.32 -9.58
CA ASN A 93 14.65 9.96 -8.28
C ASN A 93 13.34 10.74 -8.24
N TYR A 94 12.65 10.64 -7.12
CA TYR A 94 11.37 11.32 -6.89
C TYR A 94 11.28 11.89 -5.48
N LEU A 95 10.45 12.91 -5.34
CA LEU A 95 9.93 13.35 -4.05
C LEU A 95 8.57 12.70 -3.82
N ALA A 96 8.45 11.93 -2.75
CA ALA A 96 7.20 11.28 -2.36
C ALA A 96 6.35 12.22 -1.51
N ILE A 97 5.08 12.41 -1.90
CA ILE A 97 4.15 13.31 -1.22
C ILE A 97 2.85 12.54 -0.95
N GLU A 98 2.44 12.48 0.31
CA GLU A 98 1.11 11.97 0.66
C GLU A 98 0.05 12.96 0.21
N VAL A 99 -0.94 12.48 -0.55
CA VAL A 99 -2.01 13.31 -1.09
C VAL A 99 -3.28 13.18 -0.27
N THR A 100 -4.04 14.28 -0.21
CA THR A 100 -5.30 14.38 0.52
C THR A 100 -6.32 15.17 -0.30
N GLY A 101 -7.56 15.25 0.19
CA GLY A 101 -8.62 16.06 -0.42
C GLY A 101 -9.02 15.59 -1.81
N ASP A 102 -9.26 16.52 -2.72
CA ASP A 102 -9.81 16.26 -4.06
C ASP A 102 -8.87 15.38 -4.92
N GLU A 103 -7.56 15.55 -4.77
CA GLU A 103 -6.57 14.72 -5.46
C GLU A 103 -6.66 13.26 -4.98
N TYR A 104 -6.75 13.04 -3.68
CA TYR A 104 -6.98 11.71 -3.11
C TYR A 104 -8.25 11.08 -3.66
N ASP A 105 -9.36 11.81 -3.65
CA ASP A 105 -10.66 11.33 -4.12
C ASP A 105 -10.65 10.97 -5.60
N THR A 106 -9.93 11.74 -6.41
CA THR A 106 -9.78 11.47 -7.85
C THR A 106 -9.01 10.19 -8.10
N VAL A 107 -7.84 10.03 -7.49
CA VAL A 107 -7.02 8.82 -7.65
C VAL A 107 -7.74 7.58 -7.09
N GLN A 108 -8.41 7.72 -5.96
CA GLN A 108 -9.18 6.64 -5.35
C GLN A 108 -10.33 6.17 -6.24
N ARG A 109 -11.03 7.08 -6.89
CA ARG A 109 -12.12 6.78 -7.83
C ARG A 109 -11.62 6.11 -9.11
N ASP A 110 -10.50 6.60 -9.67
CA ASP A 110 -9.90 6.04 -10.89
C ASP A 110 -9.38 4.62 -10.69
N HIS A 111 -9.00 4.26 -9.47
CA HIS A 111 -8.34 2.99 -9.14
C HIS A 111 -9.00 2.26 -7.97
N ASP A 112 -10.32 2.24 -7.89
CA ASP A 112 -11.02 1.57 -6.78
C ASP A 112 -10.74 0.06 -6.78
N ALA A 113 -10.26 -0.44 -5.64
CA ALA A 113 -9.96 -1.85 -5.44
C ALA A 113 -11.20 -2.72 -5.16
N GLY A 114 -12.35 -2.09 -4.90
CA GLY A 114 -13.62 -2.76 -4.61
C GLY A 114 -13.79 -3.27 -3.17
N LEU A 115 -15.03 -3.64 -2.86
CA LEU A 115 -15.42 -4.06 -1.52
C LEU A 115 -14.80 -5.39 -1.10
N ALA A 116 -14.68 -6.35 -2.04
CA ALA A 116 -14.10 -7.66 -1.74
C ALA A 116 -12.67 -7.55 -1.23
N PHE A 117 -11.85 -6.72 -1.87
CA PHE A 117 -10.48 -6.47 -1.44
C PHE A 117 -10.43 -5.82 -0.04
N ARG A 118 -11.33 -4.87 0.24
CA ARG A 118 -11.44 -4.24 1.55
C ARG A 118 -11.79 -5.23 2.67
N ILE A 119 -12.69 -6.16 2.40
CA ILE A 119 -13.06 -7.22 3.34
C ILE A 119 -11.85 -8.14 3.59
N MET A 120 -11.14 -8.55 2.54
CA MET A 120 -9.96 -9.43 2.67
C MET A 120 -8.81 -8.79 3.44
N THR A 121 -8.67 -7.48 3.38
CA THR A 121 -7.62 -6.73 4.09
C THR A 121 -8.04 -6.20 5.47
N GLY A 122 -9.31 -6.37 5.86
CA GLY A 122 -9.81 -5.94 7.16
C GLY A 122 -10.02 -4.44 7.29
N PHE A 123 -10.36 -3.75 6.21
CA PHE A 123 -10.64 -2.30 6.17
C PHE A 123 -9.53 -1.42 6.76
N PRO A 124 -8.25 -1.57 6.34
CA PRO A 124 -7.18 -0.72 6.83
C PRO A 124 -7.38 0.74 6.44
N PRO A 125 -6.76 1.69 7.15
CA PRO A 125 -6.68 3.08 6.71
C PRO A 125 -6.06 3.15 5.31
N ARG A 126 -6.59 4.03 4.46
CA ARG A 126 -6.12 4.21 3.09
C ARG A 126 -5.30 5.48 2.98
N HIS A 127 -4.14 5.35 2.33
CA HIS A 127 -3.28 6.47 1.99
C HIS A 127 -2.87 6.37 0.53
N ILE A 128 -2.57 7.50 -0.09
CA ILE A 128 -2.05 7.59 -1.45
C ILE A 128 -0.80 8.46 -1.42
N VAL A 129 0.26 7.98 -2.06
CA VAL A 129 1.52 8.70 -2.19
C VAL A 129 1.74 9.02 -3.67
N ARG A 130 1.99 10.30 -3.97
CA ARG A 130 2.37 10.81 -5.28
C ARG A 130 3.88 10.87 -5.39
N PHE A 131 4.41 10.56 -6.56
CA PHE A 131 5.82 10.71 -6.88
C PHE A 131 6.05 11.86 -7.85
N ASP A 132 6.67 12.92 -7.36
CA ASP A 132 7.04 14.08 -8.16
C ASP A 132 8.49 13.90 -8.66
N PRO A 133 8.76 13.94 -9.98
CA PRO A 133 10.11 13.81 -10.52
C PRO A 133 11.05 14.89 -9.98
N LEU A 134 12.27 14.49 -9.66
CA LEU A 134 13.35 15.40 -9.26
C LEU A 134 14.28 15.73 -10.43
#